data_96e95ffb23d8dd568bcb15e721a09138
#
_entry.id   96e95ffb23d8dd568bcb15e721a09138
#
_cell.length_a   1.000
_cell.length_b   1.000
_cell.length_c   1.000
_cell.angle_alpha   90.00
_cell.angle_beta   90.00
_cell.angle_gamma   90.00
#
_symmetry.space_group_name_H-M   'P 1'
#
loop_
_entity.id
_entity.type
_entity.pdbx_description
1 polymer ?
#
loop_
_entity_poly.entity_id
_entity_poly.type
_entity_poly.pdbx_seq_one_letter_code
_entity_poly.pdbx_strand_id
1 'polypeptide(L)'
;MEVGAKRDLIGDLTRSVKDEGIKMGFYYSLYEWFHPWWQNDRERFVDEHYHPQFKDLVESYQPDIMWGDGEWDMMADKWKSAELMAWLFNESSVKNTVVINDRWGKEIRKHHGGYFTTEYEAEAPEFHRPWEECRGMGFSFGYNQNEDAWDYSSPKTLVLTLVNIVSNGGNLLLDIGPDARGNIPPIMQDRLLEIGKWLNINGEAIYGTRRWDRSVQWSEGERDYKPEDQHYLGADFILKQTIDPEPGYAVKEMFFTENDEAVFAILPKWPEGKVTVKDFNAEENTKITLLANNIQCAWTNENGNLEIQL
;
A
#
# COMPACT_ATOMS: atom_id res chain seq x y z
N MET A 1 33.90 -9.95 11.76
CA MET A 1 33.33 -10.00 13.13
C MET A 1 31.96 -10.62 13.02
N GLU A 2 31.80 -11.83 13.48
CA GLU A 2 30.50 -12.52 13.42
C GLU A 2 29.59 -11.99 14.54
N VAL A 3 28.85 -10.94 14.23
CA VAL A 3 27.86 -10.33 15.12
C VAL A 3 26.50 -10.69 14.58
N GLY A 4 25.84 -11.66 15.13
CA GLY A 4 24.51 -12.06 14.70
C GLY A 4 23.84 -12.97 15.71
N ALA A 5 22.57 -13.27 15.48
CA ALA A 5 21.75 -14.08 16.38
C ALA A 5 22.19 -15.56 16.48
N LYS A 6 23.19 -15.97 15.69
CA LYS A 6 23.68 -17.37 15.58
C LYS A 6 22.58 -18.40 15.32
N ARG A 7 21.54 -17.96 14.65
CA ARG A 7 20.42 -18.77 14.17
C ARG A 7 19.86 -18.15 12.89
N ASP A 8 19.19 -18.93 12.09
CA ASP A 8 18.55 -18.49 10.86
C ASP A 8 17.23 -17.78 11.16
N LEU A 9 17.30 -16.46 11.46
CA LEU A 9 16.13 -15.64 11.75
C LEU A 9 15.19 -15.50 10.55
N ILE A 10 15.76 -15.39 9.34
CA ILE A 10 15.00 -15.23 8.09
C ILE A 10 14.22 -16.51 7.81
N GLY A 11 14.86 -17.67 7.92
CA GLY A 11 14.21 -18.95 7.75
C GLY A 11 13.14 -19.25 8.80
N ASP A 12 13.39 -18.89 10.05
CA ASP A 12 12.42 -19.05 11.14
C ASP A 12 11.17 -18.19 10.88
N LEU A 13 11.37 -16.92 10.50
CA LEU A 13 10.26 -16.01 10.16
C LEU A 13 9.50 -16.50 8.91
N THR A 14 10.24 -16.90 7.87
CA THR A 14 9.65 -17.41 6.62
C THR A 14 8.74 -18.61 6.87
N ARG A 15 9.20 -19.57 7.69
CA ARG A 15 8.37 -20.72 8.08
C ARG A 15 7.11 -20.28 8.81
N SER A 16 7.25 -19.43 9.83
CA SER A 16 6.12 -18.95 10.62
C SER A 16 5.07 -18.23 9.77
N VAL A 17 5.48 -17.37 8.84
CA VAL A 17 4.59 -16.66 7.92
C VAL A 17 3.86 -17.61 6.98
N LYS A 18 4.59 -18.57 6.37
CA LYS A 18 4.02 -19.56 5.45
C LYS A 18 3.10 -20.55 6.15
N ASP A 19 3.39 -20.93 7.39
CA ASP A 19 2.56 -21.83 8.19
C ASP A 19 1.18 -21.22 8.51
N GLU A 20 1.10 -19.87 8.58
CA GLU A 20 -0.16 -19.12 8.70
C GLU A 20 -0.88 -18.90 7.36
N GLY A 21 -0.38 -19.46 6.26
CA GLY A 21 -0.94 -19.29 4.91
C GLY A 21 -0.70 -17.92 4.29
N ILE A 22 0.21 -17.13 4.85
CA ILE A 22 0.57 -15.79 4.36
C ILE A 22 1.75 -15.90 3.38
N LYS A 23 1.72 -15.09 2.32
CA LYS A 23 2.84 -14.98 1.38
C LYS A 23 4.01 -14.25 2.00
N MET A 24 5.23 -14.70 1.73
CA MET A 24 6.44 -14.12 2.27
C MET A 24 7.13 -13.22 1.25
N GLY A 25 7.39 -11.97 1.65
CA GLY A 25 8.21 -11.03 0.89
C GLY A 25 9.43 -10.59 1.68
N PHE A 26 10.47 -10.14 0.98
CA PHE A 26 11.66 -9.55 1.58
C PHE A 26 11.90 -8.13 1.09
N TYR A 27 12.08 -7.21 2.03
CA TYR A 27 12.76 -5.95 1.80
C TYR A 27 14.25 -6.25 1.61
N TYR A 28 14.83 -5.74 0.53
CA TYR A 28 16.23 -5.92 0.24
C TYR A 28 16.88 -4.59 -0.13
N SER A 29 17.79 -4.10 0.73
CA SER A 29 18.62 -2.95 0.42
C SER A 29 19.69 -3.31 -0.60
N LEU A 30 19.74 -2.58 -1.72
CA LEU A 30 20.71 -2.85 -2.77
C LEU A 30 22.15 -2.57 -2.30
N TYR A 31 22.33 -1.68 -1.33
CA TYR A 31 23.66 -1.37 -0.82
C TYR A 31 23.77 -1.48 0.69
N GLU A 32 25.02 -1.59 1.16
CA GLU A 32 25.37 -1.62 2.56
C GLU A 32 26.34 -0.49 2.90
N TRP A 33 25.92 0.47 3.72
CA TRP A 33 26.65 1.70 4.01
C TRP A 33 28.09 1.47 4.53
N PHE A 34 28.28 0.46 5.32
CA PHE A 34 29.57 0.16 5.94
C PHE A 34 30.35 -0.96 5.24
N HIS A 35 29.85 -1.51 4.14
CA HIS A 35 30.58 -2.53 3.40
C HIS A 35 31.80 -1.91 2.72
N PRO A 36 33.03 -2.48 2.92
CA PRO A 36 34.26 -1.89 2.38
C PRO A 36 34.22 -1.68 0.85
N TRP A 37 33.69 -2.62 0.12
CA TRP A 37 33.58 -2.52 -1.35
C TRP A 37 32.55 -1.49 -1.78
N TRP A 38 31.44 -1.35 -1.07
CA TRP A 38 30.47 -0.29 -1.39
C TRP A 38 31.13 1.10 -1.37
N GLN A 39 32.03 1.34 -0.44
CA GLN A 39 32.71 2.61 -0.28
C GLN A 39 33.87 2.82 -1.28
N ASN A 40 34.56 1.76 -1.70
CA ASN A 40 35.83 1.85 -2.43
C ASN A 40 35.82 1.18 -3.80
N ASP A 41 34.91 0.21 -4.07
CA ASP A 41 34.87 -0.61 -5.29
C ASP A 41 33.43 -1.12 -5.51
N ARG A 42 32.57 -0.25 -6.01
CA ARG A 42 31.13 -0.56 -6.17
C ARG A 42 30.88 -1.65 -7.20
N GLU A 43 31.69 -1.78 -8.24
CA GLU A 43 31.55 -2.84 -9.23
C GLU A 43 31.80 -4.21 -8.58
N ARG A 44 32.86 -4.31 -7.81
CA ARG A 44 33.14 -5.53 -7.04
C ARG A 44 32.07 -5.83 -6.00
N PHE A 45 31.50 -4.81 -5.35
CA PHE A 45 30.39 -4.97 -4.43
C PHE A 45 29.19 -5.61 -5.14
N VAL A 46 28.84 -5.15 -6.34
CA VAL A 46 27.72 -5.70 -7.11
C VAL A 46 27.98 -7.16 -7.48
N ASP A 47 29.18 -7.47 -8.00
CA ASP A 47 29.48 -8.79 -8.55
C ASP A 47 29.75 -9.86 -7.50
N GLU A 48 30.49 -9.50 -6.43
CA GLU A 48 30.97 -10.47 -5.46
C GLU A 48 30.18 -10.48 -4.15
N HIS A 49 29.28 -9.49 -3.93
CA HIS A 49 28.48 -9.41 -2.71
C HIS A 49 26.98 -9.29 -2.99
N TYR A 50 26.51 -8.23 -3.64
CA TYR A 50 25.10 -7.97 -3.83
C TYR A 50 24.38 -9.07 -4.63
N HIS A 51 24.81 -9.38 -5.85
CA HIS A 51 24.16 -10.40 -6.66
C HIS A 51 24.23 -11.80 -6.05
N PRO A 52 25.38 -12.28 -5.54
CA PRO A 52 25.42 -13.56 -4.85
C PRO A 52 24.52 -13.65 -3.62
N GLN A 53 24.51 -12.62 -2.77
CA GLN A 53 23.67 -12.58 -1.57
C GLN A 53 22.17 -12.56 -1.93
N PHE A 54 21.77 -11.75 -2.92
CA PHE A 54 20.40 -11.72 -3.41
C PHE A 54 19.94 -13.10 -3.92
N LYS A 55 20.80 -13.75 -4.72
CA LYS A 55 20.51 -15.09 -5.26
C LYS A 55 20.39 -16.13 -4.17
N ASP A 56 21.29 -16.11 -3.19
CA ASP A 56 21.24 -17.01 -2.03
C ASP A 56 19.97 -16.82 -1.21
N LEU A 57 19.54 -15.58 -0.96
CA LEU A 57 18.29 -15.25 -0.28
C LEU A 57 17.08 -15.84 -1.03
N VAL A 58 17.02 -15.63 -2.34
CA VAL A 58 15.91 -16.12 -3.18
C VAL A 58 15.85 -17.65 -3.20
N GLU A 59 16.97 -18.33 -3.42
CA GLU A 59 17.00 -19.79 -3.50
C GLU A 59 16.76 -20.46 -2.15
N SER A 60 17.28 -19.87 -1.06
CA SER A 60 17.15 -20.44 0.28
C SER A 60 15.74 -20.33 0.85
N TYR A 61 15.03 -19.23 0.58
CA TYR A 61 13.74 -18.93 1.25
C TYR A 61 12.53 -18.86 0.34
N GLN A 62 12.73 -18.82 -0.97
CA GLN A 62 11.68 -18.83 -2.00
C GLN A 62 10.57 -17.80 -1.72
N PRO A 63 10.88 -16.50 -1.77
CA PRO A 63 9.91 -15.45 -1.51
C PRO A 63 8.86 -15.30 -2.63
N ASP A 64 7.68 -14.81 -2.26
CA ASP A 64 6.65 -14.41 -3.19
C ASP A 64 6.89 -12.97 -3.71
N ILE A 65 7.54 -12.12 -2.89
CA ILE A 65 7.85 -10.72 -3.23
C ILE A 65 9.31 -10.41 -2.90
N MET A 66 10.00 -9.74 -3.84
CA MET A 66 11.29 -9.09 -3.58
C MET A 66 11.12 -7.58 -3.70
N TRP A 67 11.21 -6.89 -2.58
CA TRP A 67 11.04 -5.46 -2.44
C TRP A 67 12.41 -4.77 -2.36
N GLY A 68 12.92 -4.32 -3.53
CA GLY A 68 14.19 -3.60 -3.61
C GLY A 68 14.10 -2.20 -3.06
N ASP A 69 15.20 -1.68 -2.51
CA ASP A 69 15.36 -0.29 -2.09
C ASP A 69 16.83 0.11 -2.05
N GLY A 70 17.10 1.42 -1.94
CA GLY A 70 18.49 1.90 -1.91
C GLY A 70 19.14 2.02 -3.28
N GLU A 71 18.36 2.08 -4.33
CA GLU A 71 18.83 2.24 -5.72
C GLU A 71 19.41 3.63 -6.03
N TRP A 72 19.25 4.58 -5.15
CA TRP A 72 19.34 6.04 -5.33
C TRP A 72 20.64 6.57 -5.95
N ASP A 73 21.77 5.93 -5.68
CA ASP A 73 23.10 6.44 -6.04
C ASP A 73 23.59 5.99 -7.41
N MET A 74 23.05 4.91 -7.97
CA MET A 74 23.54 4.34 -9.21
C MET A 74 22.40 4.03 -10.20
N MET A 75 22.74 4.15 -11.49
CA MET A 75 21.88 3.73 -12.59
C MET A 75 21.81 2.20 -12.67
N ALA A 76 20.75 1.68 -13.29
CA ALA A 76 20.50 0.24 -13.38
C ALA A 76 21.61 -0.55 -14.09
N ASP A 77 22.33 0.07 -15.03
CA ASP A 77 23.48 -0.54 -15.69
C ASP A 77 24.62 -0.83 -14.71
N LYS A 78 24.82 0.06 -13.72
CA LYS A 78 25.84 -0.09 -12.67
C LYS A 78 25.44 -1.10 -11.60
N TRP A 79 24.16 -1.20 -11.30
CA TRP A 79 23.60 -2.26 -10.48
C TRP A 79 23.54 -3.60 -11.20
N LYS A 80 23.75 -3.63 -12.52
CA LYS A 80 23.55 -4.81 -13.38
C LYS A 80 22.15 -5.42 -13.22
N SER A 81 21.17 -4.54 -13.02
CA SER A 81 19.80 -4.95 -12.68
C SER A 81 19.15 -5.80 -13.73
N ALA A 82 19.41 -5.53 -15.03
CA ALA A 82 18.89 -6.36 -16.11
C ALA A 82 19.36 -7.81 -16.03
N GLU A 83 20.64 -8.04 -15.68
CA GLU A 83 21.21 -9.37 -15.52
C GLU A 83 20.60 -10.10 -14.33
N LEU A 84 20.46 -9.39 -13.20
CA LEU A 84 19.85 -9.96 -11.99
C LEU A 84 18.38 -10.33 -12.20
N MET A 85 17.61 -9.45 -12.86
CA MET A 85 16.21 -9.72 -13.18
C MET A 85 16.06 -10.82 -14.23
N ALA A 86 16.96 -10.89 -15.22
CA ALA A 86 16.98 -11.98 -16.18
C ALA A 86 17.19 -13.33 -15.48
N TRP A 87 18.12 -13.42 -14.54
CA TRP A 87 18.30 -14.61 -13.72
C TRP A 87 17.05 -14.91 -12.89
N LEU A 88 16.47 -13.89 -12.21
CA LEU A 88 15.30 -14.07 -11.34
C LEU A 88 14.11 -14.66 -12.07
N PHE A 89 13.81 -14.16 -13.29
CA PHE A 89 12.64 -14.56 -14.06
C PHE A 89 12.84 -15.73 -15.02
N ASN A 90 14.09 -16.16 -15.29
CA ASN A 90 14.34 -17.27 -16.20
C ASN A 90 14.92 -18.51 -15.51
N GLU A 91 15.67 -18.33 -14.42
CA GLU A 91 16.49 -19.40 -13.86
C GLU A 91 16.11 -19.73 -12.41
N SER A 92 15.71 -18.73 -11.58
CA SER A 92 15.47 -18.95 -10.15
C SER A 92 14.35 -19.95 -9.87
N SER A 93 14.36 -20.49 -8.65
CA SER A 93 13.31 -21.39 -8.15
C SER A 93 11.94 -20.74 -8.06
N VAL A 94 11.86 -19.41 -8.00
CA VAL A 94 10.62 -18.62 -7.88
C VAL A 94 10.20 -17.90 -9.16
N LYS A 95 10.83 -18.17 -10.27
CA LYS A 95 10.66 -17.47 -11.56
C LYS A 95 9.22 -17.32 -12.07
N ASN A 96 8.33 -18.22 -11.69
CA ASN A 96 6.93 -18.24 -12.14
C ASN A 96 5.98 -17.56 -11.15
N THR A 97 6.44 -17.18 -9.95
CA THR A 97 5.57 -16.70 -8.87
C THR A 97 6.03 -15.38 -8.26
N VAL A 98 7.32 -15.07 -8.34
CA VAL A 98 7.89 -13.87 -7.71
C VAL A 98 7.38 -12.59 -8.34
N VAL A 99 7.07 -11.62 -7.49
CA VAL A 99 6.72 -10.25 -7.88
C VAL A 99 7.80 -9.30 -7.35
N ILE A 100 8.11 -8.25 -8.11
CA ILE A 100 9.10 -7.24 -7.73
C ILE A 100 8.50 -5.84 -7.83
N ASN A 101 9.04 -4.91 -7.04
CA ASN A 101 8.76 -3.48 -7.18
C ASN A 101 9.63 -2.83 -8.27
N ASP A 102 9.62 -1.50 -8.35
CA ASP A 102 10.32 -0.71 -9.38
C ASP A 102 11.63 -0.05 -8.91
N ARG A 103 12.25 -0.53 -7.81
CA ARG A 103 13.41 0.10 -7.17
C ARG A 103 14.71 -0.64 -7.46
N TRP A 104 15.08 -0.76 -8.74
CA TRP A 104 16.27 -1.52 -9.17
C TRP A 104 17.32 -0.68 -9.88
N GLY A 105 17.19 0.65 -9.86
CA GLY A 105 18.10 1.63 -10.43
C GLY A 105 17.51 3.02 -10.35
N LYS A 106 18.36 4.04 -10.21
CA LYS A 106 17.96 5.43 -9.97
C LYS A 106 16.92 5.96 -10.97
N GLU A 107 16.99 5.53 -12.23
CA GLU A 107 16.12 5.96 -13.33
C GLU A 107 14.89 5.07 -13.54
N ILE A 108 14.77 3.96 -12.78
CA ILE A 108 13.73 2.95 -13.02
C ILE A 108 12.41 3.34 -12.33
N ARG A 109 12.50 3.91 -11.12
CA ARG A 109 11.34 4.20 -10.26
C ARG A 109 10.28 5.03 -10.98
N LYS A 110 9.02 4.58 -10.96
CA LYS A 110 7.86 5.16 -11.66
C LYS A 110 7.96 5.19 -13.20
N HIS A 111 8.92 4.49 -13.78
CA HIS A 111 9.10 4.41 -15.24
C HIS A 111 8.94 2.99 -15.78
N HIS A 112 9.64 2.02 -15.22
CA HIS A 112 9.56 0.60 -15.59
C HIS A 112 10.03 -0.31 -14.45
N GLY A 113 10.16 -1.61 -14.69
CA GLY A 113 10.48 -2.60 -13.68
C GLY A 113 9.22 -3.36 -13.26
N GLY A 114 9.03 -3.58 -11.98
CA GLY A 114 7.87 -4.25 -11.42
C GLY A 114 6.63 -3.34 -11.27
N TYR A 115 5.89 -3.51 -10.20
CA TYR A 115 4.84 -2.58 -9.82
C TYR A 115 5.46 -1.27 -9.29
N PHE A 116 4.76 -0.17 -9.48
CA PHE A 116 5.26 1.14 -9.04
C PHE A 116 5.11 1.32 -7.54
N THR A 117 6.00 2.08 -6.93
CA THR A 117 5.97 2.38 -5.50
C THR A 117 5.93 3.88 -5.21
N THR A 118 5.14 4.23 -4.18
CA THR A 118 5.09 5.56 -3.57
C THR A 118 5.36 5.47 -2.07
N GLU A 119 5.70 6.57 -1.43
CA GLU A 119 5.91 6.65 0.01
C GLU A 119 5.29 7.92 0.55
N TYR A 120 4.35 7.79 1.50
CA TYR A 120 3.66 8.92 2.13
C TYR A 120 3.15 9.95 1.12
N GLU A 121 2.71 9.51 -0.04
CA GLU A 121 2.15 10.41 -1.05
C GLU A 121 0.78 10.96 -0.57
N ALA A 122 0.56 12.26 -0.82
CA ALA A 122 -0.69 12.92 -0.43
C ALA A 122 -1.88 12.46 -1.25
N GLU A 123 -1.63 12.26 -2.53
CA GLU A 123 -2.64 11.87 -3.49
C GLU A 123 -2.19 10.59 -4.17
N ALA A 124 -3.17 9.72 -4.43
CA ALA A 124 -2.92 8.53 -5.20
C ALA A 124 -2.58 8.93 -6.64
N PRO A 125 -1.41 8.55 -7.15
CA PRO A 125 -1.02 8.89 -8.50
C PRO A 125 -1.93 8.19 -9.52
N GLU A 126 -2.16 8.83 -10.66
CA GLU A 126 -2.85 8.19 -11.79
C GLU A 126 -1.88 7.28 -12.55
N PHE A 127 -1.65 6.09 -12.03
CA PHE A 127 -0.87 5.08 -12.73
C PHE A 127 -1.78 4.18 -13.58
N HIS A 128 -1.32 3.85 -14.78
CA HIS A 128 -1.93 2.82 -15.64
C HIS A 128 -1.37 1.42 -15.39
N ARG A 129 -0.63 1.24 -14.30
CA ARG A 129 0.03 -0.01 -13.89
C ARG A 129 -0.27 -0.28 -12.43
N PRO A 130 -0.19 -1.53 -11.97
CA PRO A 130 -0.24 -1.85 -10.55
C PRO A 130 0.77 -1.01 -9.76
N TRP A 131 0.36 -0.51 -8.63
CA TRP A 131 1.20 0.30 -7.75
C TRP A 131 0.91 0.02 -6.28
N GLU A 132 1.82 0.43 -5.43
CA GLU A 132 1.78 0.24 -3.98
C GLU A 132 2.22 1.51 -3.28
N GLU A 133 1.45 1.91 -2.30
CA GLU A 133 1.83 2.95 -1.35
C GLU A 133 2.43 2.30 -0.11
N CYS A 134 3.67 2.66 0.24
CA CYS A 134 4.37 2.21 1.44
C CYS A 134 4.37 3.30 2.51
N ARG A 135 3.90 2.96 3.72
CA ARG A 135 3.95 3.88 4.88
C ARG A 135 3.87 3.15 6.21
N GLY A 136 4.40 3.78 7.26
CA GLY A 136 4.20 3.36 8.64
C GLY A 136 2.81 3.73 9.16
N MET A 137 2.44 3.20 10.33
CA MET A 137 1.25 3.64 11.07
C MET A 137 1.41 5.02 11.69
N GLY A 138 2.63 5.43 11.95
CA GLY A 138 3.08 6.74 12.43
C GLY A 138 4.03 7.37 11.43
N PHE A 139 5.02 8.09 11.94
CA PHE A 139 6.00 8.79 11.12
C PHE A 139 7.23 7.92 10.78
N SER A 140 7.41 6.79 11.45
CA SER A 140 8.57 5.93 11.27
C SER A 140 8.22 4.63 10.54
N PHE A 141 9.13 4.20 9.66
CA PHE A 141 9.21 2.80 9.26
C PHE A 141 9.95 2.03 10.35
N GLY A 142 9.35 1.08 10.99
CA GLY A 142 9.96 0.33 12.06
C GLY A 142 9.74 0.94 13.45
N TYR A 143 10.30 0.27 14.48
CA TYR A 143 10.09 0.64 15.88
C TYR A 143 10.82 1.92 16.25
N ASN A 144 10.06 2.91 16.75
CA ASN A 144 10.59 4.14 17.30
C ASN A 144 10.05 4.35 18.72
N GLN A 145 10.90 4.22 19.73
CA GLN A 145 10.50 4.38 21.14
C GLN A 145 10.14 5.82 21.53
N ASN A 146 10.42 6.81 20.66
CA ASN A 146 10.09 8.21 20.91
C ASN A 146 8.69 8.58 20.38
N GLU A 147 8.06 7.70 19.60
CA GLU A 147 6.67 7.90 19.17
C GLU A 147 5.70 7.58 20.32
N ASP A 148 4.74 8.45 20.50
CA ASP A 148 3.64 8.26 21.45
C ASP A 148 2.31 8.02 20.71
N ALA A 149 1.21 7.92 21.49
CA ALA A 149 -0.10 7.60 20.92
C ALA A 149 -0.62 8.65 19.92
N TRP A 150 -0.12 9.87 19.95
CA TRP A 150 -0.51 10.98 19.07
C TRP A 150 0.22 10.95 17.73
N ASP A 151 1.36 10.28 17.67
CA ASP A 151 2.13 10.10 16.43
C ASP A 151 1.53 9.02 15.53
N TYR A 152 0.68 8.16 16.08
CA TYR A 152 0.05 7.07 15.32
C TYR A 152 -1.30 7.49 14.73
N SER A 153 -1.48 7.20 13.45
CA SER A 153 -2.75 7.39 12.76
C SER A 153 -3.90 6.67 13.47
N SER A 154 -5.07 7.29 13.47
CA SER A 154 -6.29 6.66 14.00
C SER A 154 -6.72 5.49 13.11
N PRO A 155 -7.48 4.50 13.62
CA PRO A 155 -8.05 3.44 12.79
C PRO A 155 -8.85 4.00 11.62
N LYS A 156 -9.60 5.07 11.84
CA LYS A 156 -10.38 5.75 10.81
C LYS A 156 -9.50 6.32 9.70
N THR A 157 -8.41 6.98 10.07
CA THR A 157 -7.42 7.51 9.12
C THR A 157 -6.82 6.39 8.28
N LEU A 158 -6.39 5.30 8.92
CA LEU A 158 -5.79 4.15 8.24
C LEU A 158 -6.76 3.47 7.28
N VAL A 159 -8.02 3.29 7.67
CA VAL A 159 -9.08 2.75 6.79
C VAL A 159 -9.34 3.68 5.62
N LEU A 160 -9.48 5.00 5.84
CA LEU A 160 -9.70 5.95 4.75
C LEU A 160 -8.51 6.04 3.80
N THR A 161 -7.28 5.91 4.32
CA THR A 161 -6.07 5.82 3.51
C THR A 161 -6.10 4.57 2.63
N LEU A 162 -6.42 3.40 3.20
CA LEU A 162 -6.59 2.15 2.45
C LEU A 162 -7.64 2.31 1.35
N VAL A 163 -8.81 2.83 1.68
CA VAL A 163 -9.91 3.05 0.73
C VAL A 163 -9.49 3.99 -0.41
N ASN A 164 -8.81 5.09 -0.08
CA ASN A 164 -8.32 6.04 -1.09
C ASN A 164 -7.29 5.40 -2.03
N ILE A 165 -6.38 4.59 -1.51
CA ILE A 165 -5.37 3.90 -2.32
C ILE A 165 -6.03 2.87 -3.23
N VAL A 166 -6.89 2.00 -2.69
CA VAL A 166 -7.52 0.91 -3.45
C VAL A 166 -8.48 1.45 -4.52
N SER A 167 -9.26 2.50 -4.22
CA SER A 167 -10.15 3.14 -5.19
C SER A 167 -9.37 3.74 -6.38
N ASN A 168 -8.10 4.09 -6.19
CA ASN A 168 -7.21 4.53 -7.25
C ASN A 168 -6.39 3.39 -7.90
N GLY A 169 -6.72 2.14 -7.63
CA GLY A 169 -6.10 0.95 -8.22
C GLY A 169 -4.74 0.57 -7.61
N GLY A 170 -4.45 1.07 -6.39
CA GLY A 170 -3.24 0.76 -5.65
C GLY A 170 -3.42 -0.30 -4.58
N ASN A 171 -2.31 -0.66 -3.95
CA ASN A 171 -2.24 -1.53 -2.78
C ASN A 171 -1.56 -0.78 -1.63
N LEU A 172 -1.96 -1.04 -0.41
CA LEU A 172 -1.34 -0.46 0.78
C LEU A 172 -0.34 -1.46 1.39
N LEU A 173 0.93 -1.07 1.47
CA LEU A 173 1.94 -1.68 2.32
C LEU A 173 2.03 -0.88 3.63
N LEU A 174 1.37 -1.38 4.67
CA LEU A 174 1.37 -0.75 5.99
C LEU A 174 2.45 -1.37 6.87
N ASP A 175 3.49 -0.60 7.15
CA ASP A 175 4.60 -1.05 7.97
C ASP A 175 4.29 -0.98 9.47
N ILE A 176 4.76 -2.00 10.19
CA ILE A 176 4.71 -2.11 11.64
C ILE A 176 6.11 -2.34 12.19
N GLY A 177 6.43 -1.74 13.34
CA GLY A 177 7.75 -1.82 13.96
C GLY A 177 7.78 -2.69 15.21
N PRO A 178 8.09 -3.99 15.13
CA PRO A 178 8.34 -4.80 16.33
C PRO A 178 9.53 -4.26 17.15
N ASP A 179 9.42 -4.33 18.47
CA ASP A 179 10.53 -4.01 19.36
C ASP A 179 11.70 -5.00 19.22
N ALA A 180 12.82 -4.75 19.88
CA ALA A 180 14.02 -5.61 19.82
C ALA A 180 13.79 -7.05 20.34
N ARG A 181 12.66 -7.34 20.98
CA ARG A 181 12.24 -8.67 21.43
C ARG A 181 11.23 -9.32 20.50
N GLY A 182 10.86 -8.65 19.42
CA GLY A 182 9.88 -9.11 18.45
C GLY A 182 8.41 -8.81 18.84
N ASN A 183 8.16 -8.01 19.88
CA ASN A 183 6.80 -7.66 20.24
C ASN A 183 6.29 -6.50 19.39
N ILE A 184 5.11 -6.65 18.83
CA ILE A 184 4.40 -5.53 18.18
C ILE A 184 3.85 -4.62 19.28
N PRO A 185 4.13 -3.30 19.27
CA PRO A 185 3.62 -2.35 20.26
C PRO A 185 2.08 -2.43 20.40
N PRO A 186 1.53 -2.34 21.61
CA PRO A 186 0.08 -2.46 21.85
C PRO A 186 -0.76 -1.52 21.01
N ILE A 187 -0.29 -0.29 20.77
CA ILE A 187 -0.97 0.69 19.92
C ILE A 187 -1.11 0.21 18.48
N MET A 188 -0.06 -0.41 17.92
CA MET A 188 -0.10 -0.97 16.57
C MET A 188 -1.03 -2.19 16.49
N GLN A 189 -1.00 -3.05 17.52
CA GLN A 189 -1.93 -4.18 17.62
C GLN A 189 -3.40 -3.71 17.61
N ASP A 190 -3.72 -2.68 18.42
CA ASP A 190 -5.05 -2.11 18.48
C ASP A 190 -5.49 -1.57 17.10
N ARG A 191 -4.63 -0.82 16.41
CA ARG A 191 -4.90 -0.29 15.06
C ARG A 191 -5.17 -1.41 14.05
N LEU A 192 -4.34 -2.46 14.05
CA LEU A 192 -4.53 -3.62 13.15
C LEU A 192 -5.84 -4.35 13.42
N LEU A 193 -6.20 -4.55 14.70
CA LEU A 193 -7.45 -5.21 15.05
C LEU A 193 -8.67 -4.39 14.64
N GLU A 194 -8.64 -3.07 14.78
CA GLU A 194 -9.73 -2.20 14.34
C GLU A 194 -9.87 -2.18 12.80
N ILE A 195 -8.76 -2.11 12.07
CA ILE A 195 -8.78 -2.26 10.59
C ILE A 195 -9.36 -3.65 10.22
N GLY A 196 -8.92 -4.70 10.90
CA GLY A 196 -9.43 -6.07 10.68
C GLY A 196 -10.93 -6.20 10.92
N LYS A 197 -11.47 -5.57 11.97
CA LYS A 197 -12.93 -5.52 12.22
C LYS A 197 -13.67 -4.85 11.08
N TRP A 198 -13.16 -3.73 10.58
CA TRP A 198 -13.77 -3.02 9.46
C TRP A 198 -13.73 -3.86 8.18
N LEU A 199 -12.58 -4.51 7.89
CA LEU A 199 -12.40 -5.37 6.73
C LEU A 199 -13.29 -6.64 6.79
N ASN A 200 -13.55 -7.18 7.96
CA ASN A 200 -14.48 -8.32 8.11
C ASN A 200 -15.91 -8.00 7.64
N ILE A 201 -16.29 -6.73 7.66
CA ILE A 201 -17.61 -6.27 7.20
C ILE A 201 -17.55 -5.79 5.75
N ASN A 202 -16.51 -5.03 5.40
CA ASN A 202 -16.45 -4.27 4.16
C ASN A 202 -15.38 -4.80 3.17
N GLY A 203 -14.72 -5.90 3.48
CA GLY A 203 -13.58 -6.42 2.71
C GLY A 203 -13.91 -6.78 1.26
N GLU A 204 -15.18 -7.11 0.96
CA GLU A 204 -15.65 -7.35 -0.41
C GLU A 204 -15.45 -6.12 -1.32
N ALA A 205 -15.54 -4.91 -0.76
CA ALA A 205 -15.27 -3.66 -1.47
C ALA A 205 -13.77 -3.34 -1.62
N ILE A 206 -12.88 -4.17 -1.05
CA ILE A 206 -11.43 -3.96 -1.06
C ILE A 206 -10.71 -5.11 -1.77
N TYR A 207 -10.94 -6.37 -1.32
CA TYR A 207 -10.21 -7.52 -1.81
C TYR A 207 -10.67 -7.95 -3.21
N GLY A 208 -9.71 -8.17 -4.11
CA GLY A 208 -10.01 -8.60 -5.48
C GLY A 208 -10.71 -7.55 -6.34
N THR A 209 -10.72 -6.30 -5.89
CA THR A 209 -11.31 -5.19 -6.64
C THR A 209 -10.27 -4.46 -7.48
N ARG A 210 -10.75 -3.64 -8.39
CA ARG A 210 -9.99 -2.71 -9.20
C ARG A 210 -10.64 -1.32 -9.18
N ARG A 211 -9.95 -0.32 -9.69
CA ARG A 211 -10.49 1.02 -9.89
C ARG A 211 -11.70 0.92 -10.86
N TRP A 212 -12.80 1.56 -10.46
CA TRP A 212 -13.93 1.80 -11.35
C TRP A 212 -13.62 2.96 -12.32
N ASP A 213 -14.52 3.26 -13.28
CA ASP A 213 -14.40 4.36 -14.24
C ASP A 213 -13.98 5.67 -13.58
N ARG A 214 -14.51 5.93 -12.40
CA ARG A 214 -14.06 7.01 -11.51
C ARG A 214 -13.72 6.45 -10.12
N SER A 215 -12.64 6.92 -9.56
CA SER A 215 -12.20 6.48 -8.21
C SER A 215 -12.92 7.21 -7.09
N VAL A 216 -13.37 8.45 -7.33
CA VAL A 216 -13.85 9.36 -6.28
C VAL A 216 -14.97 10.24 -6.82
N GLN A 217 -15.98 10.51 -5.99
CA GLN A 217 -16.92 11.60 -6.17
C GLN A 217 -16.58 12.74 -5.22
N TRP A 218 -16.50 13.96 -5.77
CA TRP A 218 -16.18 15.16 -5.02
C TRP A 218 -17.43 16.01 -4.71
N SER A 219 -17.39 16.73 -3.56
CA SER A 219 -18.30 17.83 -3.30
C SER A 219 -17.98 19.06 -4.15
N GLU A 220 -18.81 20.10 -4.05
CA GLU A 220 -18.45 21.42 -4.52
C GLU A 220 -17.27 21.98 -3.74
N GLY A 221 -16.41 22.78 -4.42
CA GLY A 221 -15.25 23.43 -3.82
C GLY A 221 -13.96 23.22 -4.59
N GLU A 222 -12.89 23.76 -4.05
CA GLU A 222 -11.52 23.69 -4.58
C GLU A 222 -10.91 22.32 -4.25
N ARG A 223 -10.26 21.65 -5.22
CA ARG A 223 -9.78 20.26 -5.05
C ARG A 223 -8.29 20.13 -4.76
N ASP A 224 -7.56 21.23 -4.74
CA ASP A 224 -6.09 21.25 -4.63
C ASP A 224 -5.59 21.54 -3.21
N TYR A 225 -6.35 21.09 -2.19
CA TYR A 225 -5.89 21.18 -0.81
C TYR A 225 -4.49 20.60 -0.67
N LYS A 226 -3.55 21.43 -0.20
CA LYS A 226 -2.17 21.04 0.10
C LYS A 226 -1.87 21.37 1.54
N PRO A 227 -1.38 20.41 2.34
CA PRO A 227 -0.96 20.70 3.69
C PRO A 227 0.27 21.64 3.69
N GLU A 228 0.40 22.47 4.70
CA GLU A 228 1.52 23.41 4.85
C GLU A 228 2.87 22.69 4.96
N ASP A 229 2.88 21.52 5.63
CA ASP A 229 4.04 20.65 5.73
C ASP A 229 3.82 19.37 4.89
N GLN A 230 4.66 19.20 3.87
CA GLN A 230 4.57 18.06 2.95
C GLN A 230 5.62 16.97 3.23
N HIS A 231 6.45 17.12 4.24
CA HIS A 231 7.61 16.24 4.41
C HIS A 231 7.23 14.82 4.86
N TYR A 232 6.23 14.68 5.70
CA TYR A 232 5.51 13.45 5.98
C TYR A 232 4.08 13.88 6.19
N LEU A 233 3.24 13.63 5.20
CA LEU A 233 1.85 14.04 5.28
C LEU A 233 1.25 13.51 6.56
N GLY A 234 0.93 14.43 7.45
CA GLY A 234 0.34 14.13 8.72
C GLY A 234 -0.89 13.25 8.53
N ALA A 235 -1.19 12.45 9.52
CA ALA A 235 -2.35 11.56 9.57
C ALA A 235 -3.68 12.25 9.18
N ASP A 236 -3.71 13.57 9.29
CA ASP A 236 -4.91 14.39 9.07
C ASP A 236 -5.21 14.70 7.60
N PHE A 237 -4.28 14.45 6.66
CA PHE A 237 -4.51 14.82 5.26
C PHE A 237 -5.77 14.17 4.68
N ILE A 238 -5.92 12.86 4.84
CA ILE A 238 -7.12 12.16 4.35
C ILE A 238 -8.39 12.64 5.09
N LEU A 239 -8.27 13.02 6.35
CA LEU A 239 -9.41 13.57 7.10
C LEU A 239 -9.82 14.94 6.55
N LYS A 240 -8.87 15.81 6.22
CA LYS A 240 -9.15 17.11 5.56
C LYS A 240 -9.77 16.94 4.18
N GLN A 241 -9.42 15.89 3.46
CA GLN A 241 -10.02 15.56 2.17
C GLN A 241 -11.37 14.81 2.26
N THR A 242 -11.86 14.48 3.44
CA THR A 242 -13.09 13.67 3.59
C THR A 242 -14.10 14.24 4.57
N ILE A 243 -13.77 14.30 5.86
CA ILE A 243 -14.76 14.54 6.93
C ILE A 243 -14.59 15.85 7.68
N ASP A 244 -13.41 16.46 7.63
CA ASP A 244 -13.08 17.70 8.33
C ASP A 244 -12.35 18.67 7.40
N PRO A 245 -13.02 19.17 6.32
CA PRO A 245 -12.39 20.02 5.34
C PRO A 245 -12.06 21.40 5.87
N GLU A 246 -11.00 21.98 5.33
CA GLU A 246 -10.78 23.42 5.46
C GLU A 246 -11.84 24.18 4.65
N PRO A 247 -12.27 25.37 5.12
CA PRO A 247 -13.30 26.15 4.45
C PRO A 247 -12.97 26.46 2.98
N GLY A 248 -13.90 26.17 2.09
CA GLY A 248 -13.75 26.41 0.64
C GLY A 248 -13.22 25.23 -0.15
N TYR A 249 -12.67 24.23 0.50
CA TYR A 249 -12.18 23.03 -0.19
C TYR A 249 -13.24 21.96 -0.36
N ALA A 250 -13.17 21.26 -1.49
CA ALA A 250 -14.00 20.09 -1.78
C ALA A 250 -13.55 18.90 -0.94
N VAL A 251 -14.48 17.98 -0.68
CA VAL A 251 -14.19 16.70 -0.04
C VAL A 251 -14.51 15.53 -0.96
N LYS A 252 -13.82 14.43 -0.74
CA LYS A 252 -14.13 13.12 -1.31
C LYS A 252 -15.36 12.58 -0.58
N GLU A 253 -16.53 12.76 -1.18
CA GLU A 253 -17.81 12.33 -0.60
C GLU A 253 -17.99 10.82 -0.66
N MET A 254 -17.38 10.18 -1.66
CA MET A 254 -17.55 8.76 -1.95
C MET A 254 -16.36 8.24 -2.73
N PHE A 255 -15.93 7.03 -2.42
CA PHE A 255 -14.91 6.29 -3.16
C PHE A 255 -15.54 5.13 -3.90
N PHE A 256 -14.94 4.73 -5.03
CA PHE A 256 -15.47 3.64 -5.83
C PHE A 256 -14.41 2.58 -6.12
N THR A 257 -14.85 1.33 -6.00
CA THR A 257 -14.11 0.15 -6.47
C THR A 257 -15.09 -0.74 -7.25
N GLU A 258 -14.57 -1.66 -8.04
CA GLU A 258 -15.40 -2.66 -8.73
C GLU A 258 -14.71 -4.02 -8.76
N ASN A 259 -15.51 -5.06 -8.90
CA ASN A 259 -15.09 -6.39 -9.34
C ASN A 259 -15.99 -6.82 -10.52
N ASP A 260 -15.91 -8.09 -10.92
CA ASP A 260 -16.69 -8.58 -12.05
C ASP A 260 -18.20 -8.68 -11.79
N GLU A 261 -18.64 -8.53 -10.53
CA GLU A 261 -20.02 -8.72 -10.10
C GLU A 261 -20.69 -7.42 -9.68
N ALA A 262 -19.92 -6.45 -9.14
CA ALA A 262 -20.47 -5.26 -8.53
C ALA A 262 -19.54 -4.03 -8.57
N VAL A 263 -20.17 -2.85 -8.50
CA VAL A 263 -19.52 -1.58 -8.15
C VAL A 263 -19.80 -1.28 -6.69
N PHE A 264 -18.78 -0.95 -5.94
CA PHE A 264 -18.88 -0.58 -4.53
C PHE A 264 -18.74 0.92 -4.37
N ALA A 265 -19.68 1.52 -3.61
CA ALA A 265 -19.64 2.91 -3.20
C ALA A 265 -19.32 2.99 -1.71
N ILE A 266 -18.15 3.52 -1.36
CA ILE A 266 -17.62 3.56 0.02
C ILE A 266 -17.71 5.01 0.53
N LEU A 267 -18.46 5.22 1.61
CA LEU A 267 -18.65 6.54 2.20
C LEU A 267 -17.70 6.77 3.39
N PRO A 268 -17.00 7.91 3.46
CA PRO A 268 -16.09 8.23 4.59
C PRO A 268 -16.82 8.40 5.91
N LYS A 269 -18.10 8.76 5.87
CA LYS A 269 -18.96 8.95 7.03
C LYS A 269 -20.37 8.45 6.72
N TRP A 270 -21.13 8.14 7.78
CA TRP A 270 -22.53 7.80 7.62
C TRP A 270 -23.32 9.03 7.11
N PRO A 271 -24.11 8.90 6.04
CA PRO A 271 -24.85 10.03 5.46
C PRO A 271 -26.04 10.42 6.33
N GLU A 272 -26.43 11.69 6.24
CA GLU A 272 -27.69 12.18 6.77
C GLU A 272 -28.78 12.08 5.70
N GLY A 273 -29.53 10.97 5.71
CA GLY A 273 -30.62 10.74 4.74
C GLY A 273 -30.19 9.95 3.50
N LYS A 274 -30.52 10.46 2.31
CA LYS A 274 -30.22 9.77 1.06
C LYS A 274 -28.77 9.95 0.60
N VAL A 275 -28.30 8.98 -0.19
CA VAL A 275 -27.00 9.00 -0.85
C VAL A 275 -27.20 9.28 -2.33
N THR A 276 -26.49 10.27 -2.88
CA THR A 276 -26.53 10.62 -4.29
C THR A 276 -25.26 10.21 -5.00
N VAL A 277 -25.36 9.29 -5.95
CA VAL A 277 -24.28 9.00 -6.89
C VAL A 277 -24.48 9.89 -8.12
N LYS A 278 -23.64 10.93 -8.24
CA LYS A 278 -23.75 11.96 -9.29
C LYS A 278 -23.39 11.39 -10.67
N ASP A 279 -24.03 11.89 -11.72
CA ASP A 279 -23.76 11.55 -13.12
C ASP A 279 -23.72 10.02 -13.36
N PHE A 280 -24.66 9.32 -12.76
CA PHE A 280 -24.82 7.87 -12.89
C PHE A 280 -26.32 7.49 -12.84
N ASN A 281 -26.73 6.63 -13.75
CA ASN A 281 -28.06 6.04 -13.73
C ASN A 281 -27.94 4.52 -13.63
N ALA A 282 -28.57 3.94 -12.63
CA ALA A 282 -28.66 2.50 -12.50
C ALA A 282 -29.66 1.92 -13.51
N GLU A 283 -29.43 0.71 -14.00
CA GLU A 283 -30.38 -0.03 -14.84
C GLU A 283 -31.60 -0.50 -14.01
N GLU A 284 -32.73 -0.71 -14.65
CA GLU A 284 -34.01 -1.04 -13.98
C GLU A 284 -33.93 -2.25 -13.02
N ASN A 285 -33.04 -3.22 -13.30
CA ASN A 285 -32.88 -4.43 -12.51
C ASN A 285 -31.71 -4.37 -11.51
N THR A 286 -31.08 -3.22 -11.34
CA THR A 286 -29.94 -3.06 -10.42
C THR A 286 -30.39 -3.33 -8.99
N LYS A 287 -29.61 -4.15 -8.28
CA LYS A 287 -29.78 -4.38 -6.85
C LYS A 287 -28.73 -3.60 -6.09
N ILE A 288 -29.17 -2.80 -5.15
CA ILE A 288 -28.29 -2.03 -4.27
C ILE A 288 -28.45 -2.58 -2.85
N THR A 289 -27.35 -2.98 -2.24
CA THR A 289 -27.34 -3.57 -0.90
C THR A 289 -26.30 -2.87 -0.02
N LEU A 290 -26.62 -2.74 1.26
CA LEU A 290 -25.66 -2.29 2.27
C LEU A 290 -24.85 -3.49 2.75
N LEU A 291 -23.51 -3.50 2.56
CA LEU A 291 -22.66 -4.63 2.92
C LEU A 291 -22.74 -5.02 4.40
N ALA A 292 -22.88 -4.05 5.29
CA ALA A 292 -22.87 -4.29 6.74
C ALA A 292 -23.93 -5.29 7.23
N ASN A 293 -25.05 -5.43 6.53
CA ASN A 293 -26.17 -6.27 6.96
C ASN A 293 -26.96 -6.91 5.81
N ASN A 294 -26.49 -6.77 4.57
CA ASN A 294 -27.12 -7.25 3.34
C ASN A 294 -28.57 -6.74 3.12
N ILE A 295 -28.89 -5.57 3.69
CA ILE A 295 -30.21 -4.95 3.46
C ILE A 295 -30.25 -4.35 2.07
N GLN A 296 -31.31 -4.68 1.32
CA GLN A 296 -31.59 -4.08 0.02
C GLN A 296 -32.10 -2.65 0.22
N CYS A 297 -31.44 -1.69 -0.43
CA CYS A 297 -31.78 -0.28 -0.40
C CYS A 297 -32.75 0.08 -1.52
N ALA A 298 -33.74 0.92 -1.22
CA ALA A 298 -34.58 1.53 -2.26
C ALA A 298 -33.77 2.61 -2.99
N TRP A 299 -34.03 2.76 -4.29
CA TRP A 299 -33.34 3.75 -5.10
C TRP A 299 -34.19 4.25 -6.26
N THR A 300 -33.84 5.43 -6.79
CA THR A 300 -34.43 6.03 -7.98
C THR A 300 -33.37 6.73 -8.81
N ASN A 301 -33.58 6.83 -10.12
CA ASN A 301 -32.79 7.73 -10.96
C ASN A 301 -33.49 9.09 -11.04
N GLU A 302 -32.85 10.15 -10.64
CA GLU A 302 -33.37 11.51 -10.62
C GLU A 302 -32.34 12.50 -11.22
N ASN A 303 -32.79 13.22 -12.28
CA ASN A 303 -31.95 14.26 -12.92
C ASN A 303 -30.57 13.80 -13.37
N GLY A 304 -30.42 12.54 -13.79
CA GLY A 304 -29.13 11.97 -14.21
C GLY A 304 -28.26 11.43 -13.08
N ASN A 305 -28.82 11.37 -11.87
CA ASN A 305 -28.13 10.84 -10.68
C ASN A 305 -28.88 9.63 -10.13
N LEU A 306 -28.15 8.76 -9.45
CA LEU A 306 -28.73 7.67 -8.68
C LEU A 306 -28.92 8.12 -7.22
N GLU A 307 -30.16 8.10 -6.75
CA GLU A 307 -30.53 8.41 -5.37
C GLU A 307 -30.84 7.14 -4.60
N ILE A 308 -30.12 6.88 -3.50
CA ILE A 308 -30.23 5.67 -2.68
C ILE A 308 -30.74 6.06 -1.28
N GLN A 309 -31.71 5.29 -0.76
CA GLN A 309 -32.22 5.44 0.60
C GLN A 309 -31.65 4.35 1.50
N LEU A 310 -30.97 4.76 2.60
CA LEU A 310 -30.35 3.89 3.57
C LEU A 310 -31.25 3.67 4.78
#